data_512674c8ac3a2f8e81454535e6a165c2
#
_entry.id   512674c8ac3a2f8e81454535e6a165c2
#
_cell.length_a   1.000
_cell.length_b   1.000
_cell.length_c   1.000
_cell.angle_alpha   90.00
_cell.angle_beta   90.00
_cell.angle_gamma   90.00
#
_symmetry.space_group_name_H-M   'P 1'
#
loop_
_entity.id
_entity.type
_entity.pdbx_description
1 polymer ?
#
loop_
_entity_poly.entity_id
_entity_poly.type
_entity_poly.pdbx_seq_one_letter_code
_entity_poly.pdbx_strand_id
1 'polypeptide(L)'
;MKEIKSLPVKRQVSVSGILKKLGVSRSGYNAWKKRVPSDTSVRRAVLKEKIQKIYEESHQNYGAPKITAELRKSGEYVSEKTVGNYMRQMGIKAHWVKPYVQTTIDSDFSQKLKNILNEEFNPTHPDAVWCSDITYIWTFEGFVYLTSVMDLYSRKIISWVLSETLEASHVVECVEKAKHVRNVEKPLIFHCDRGCQYVSEAFQKATKDMIRSYSKKAYPWDNACIESFHALLKREWINRFKIFNYAHAHKLIFEYIETFYNTVRIHSHCGYLSPNEYEEQYLENIEENAIKIAS
;
A
#
# COMPACT_ATOMS: atom_id res chain seq x y z
N MET A 1 -6.89 45.85 -1.32
CA MET A 1 -8.08 46.74 -1.38
C MET A 1 -8.92 46.70 -0.12
N LYS A 2 -9.26 45.55 0.48
CA LYS A 2 -9.91 45.45 1.80
C LYS A 2 -9.01 46.03 2.90
N GLU A 3 -7.72 45.69 2.89
CA GLU A 3 -6.71 46.22 3.85
C GLU A 3 -6.54 47.74 3.79
N ILE A 4 -6.64 48.34 2.61
CA ILE A 4 -6.52 49.79 2.46
C ILE A 4 -7.68 50.52 3.13
N LYS A 5 -8.90 49.94 3.17
CA LYS A 5 -10.06 50.50 3.83
C LYS A 5 -9.99 50.39 5.36
N SER A 6 -9.17 49.48 5.90
CA SER A 6 -8.95 49.35 7.34
C SER A 6 -7.90 50.31 7.91
N LEU A 7 -7.16 51.01 7.04
CA LEU A 7 -6.16 51.99 7.47
C LEU A 7 -6.82 53.31 7.99
N PRO A 8 -6.16 54.04 8.89
CA PRO A 8 -6.61 55.35 9.33
C PRO A 8 -6.86 56.28 8.14
N VAL A 9 -7.89 57.14 8.22
CA VAL A 9 -8.37 58.00 7.11
C VAL A 9 -7.24 58.74 6.41
N LYS A 10 -6.26 59.24 7.15
CA LYS A 10 -5.08 59.93 6.59
C LYS A 10 -4.15 59.07 5.72
N ARG A 11 -4.26 57.77 5.79
CA ARG A 11 -3.47 56.78 4.99
C ARG A 11 -4.29 56.05 3.94
N GLN A 12 -5.59 56.34 3.82
CA GLN A 12 -6.44 55.73 2.83
C GLN A 12 -6.16 56.31 1.44
N VAL A 13 -5.87 55.44 0.50
CA VAL A 13 -5.70 55.80 -0.90
C VAL A 13 -7.00 55.63 -1.66
N SER A 14 -7.33 56.55 -2.54
CA SER A 14 -8.52 56.47 -3.37
C SER A 14 -8.50 55.18 -4.23
N VAL A 15 -9.53 54.33 -4.08
CA VAL A 15 -9.72 53.13 -4.88
C VAL A 15 -9.68 53.44 -6.36
N SER A 16 -10.30 54.51 -6.81
CA SER A 16 -10.29 54.96 -8.21
C SER A 16 -8.89 55.35 -8.71
N GLY A 17 -8.10 56.02 -7.87
CA GLY A 17 -6.72 56.37 -8.19
C GLY A 17 -5.81 55.16 -8.36
N ILE A 18 -5.97 54.16 -7.50
CA ILE A 18 -5.21 52.89 -7.61
C ILE A 18 -5.62 52.11 -8.86
N LEU A 19 -6.92 51.98 -9.12
CA LEU A 19 -7.42 51.30 -10.32
C LEU A 19 -6.89 51.94 -11.60
N LYS A 20 -6.87 53.26 -11.66
CA LYS A 20 -6.29 54.00 -12.81
C LYS A 20 -4.81 53.73 -12.98
N LYS A 21 -4.02 53.71 -11.90
CA LYS A 21 -2.58 53.39 -11.95
C LYS A 21 -2.32 51.93 -12.38
N LEU A 22 -3.21 50.99 -12.04
CA LEU A 22 -3.11 49.57 -12.42
C LEU A 22 -3.75 49.27 -13.77
N GLY A 23 -4.25 50.25 -14.52
CA GLY A 23 -4.90 50.03 -15.83
C GLY A 23 -6.23 49.25 -15.72
N VAL A 24 -6.86 49.19 -14.55
CA VAL A 24 -8.08 48.38 -14.32
C VAL A 24 -9.30 49.32 -14.33
N SER A 25 -10.30 49.02 -15.15
CA SER A 25 -11.55 49.76 -15.20
C SER A 25 -12.35 49.58 -13.89
N ARG A 26 -13.02 50.64 -13.43
CA ARG A 26 -13.87 50.59 -12.22
C ARG A 26 -15.03 49.62 -12.38
N SER A 27 -15.62 49.50 -13.58
CA SER A 27 -16.66 48.55 -13.89
C SER A 27 -16.15 47.11 -13.80
N GLY A 28 -14.97 46.83 -14.39
CA GLY A 28 -14.31 45.51 -14.32
C GLY A 28 -14.00 45.10 -12.87
N TYR A 29 -13.51 46.04 -12.05
CA TYR A 29 -13.26 45.77 -10.64
C TYR A 29 -14.56 45.46 -9.88
N ASN A 30 -15.64 46.23 -10.11
CA ASN A 30 -16.93 46.00 -9.47
C ASN A 30 -17.56 44.66 -9.92
N ALA A 31 -17.46 44.35 -11.20
CA ALA A 31 -17.89 43.05 -11.73
C ALA A 31 -17.10 41.87 -11.11
N TRP A 32 -15.75 42.01 -11.01
CA TRP A 32 -14.91 41.04 -10.32
C TRP A 32 -15.29 40.86 -8.86
N LYS A 33 -15.55 41.99 -8.13
CA LYS A 33 -15.93 41.96 -6.70
C LYS A 33 -17.28 41.27 -6.47
N LYS A 34 -18.21 41.34 -7.43
CA LYS A 34 -19.55 40.75 -7.35
C LYS A 34 -19.63 39.37 -8.03
N ARG A 35 -18.51 38.91 -8.61
CA ARG A 35 -18.50 37.64 -9.33
C ARG A 35 -18.81 36.48 -8.38
N VAL A 36 -19.85 35.75 -8.68
CA VAL A 36 -20.16 34.46 -8.06
C VAL A 36 -19.25 33.42 -8.70
N PRO A 37 -18.68 32.48 -7.94
CA PRO A 37 -17.92 31.37 -8.51
C PRO A 37 -18.77 30.61 -9.53
N SER A 38 -18.18 30.27 -10.67
CA SER A 38 -18.86 29.42 -11.68
C SER A 38 -19.02 28.00 -11.13
N ASP A 39 -20.00 27.25 -11.64
CA ASP A 39 -20.22 25.85 -11.29
C ASP A 39 -18.94 25.01 -11.45
N THR A 40 -18.18 25.26 -12.50
CA THR A 40 -16.87 24.62 -12.72
C THR A 40 -15.88 24.95 -11.60
N SER A 41 -15.89 26.21 -11.08
CA SER A 41 -15.02 26.61 -9.97
C SER A 41 -15.44 25.95 -8.66
N VAL A 42 -16.73 25.87 -8.41
CA VAL A 42 -17.30 25.18 -7.24
C VAL A 42 -16.97 23.70 -7.29
N ARG A 43 -17.25 23.03 -8.43
CA ARG A 43 -16.90 21.63 -8.63
C ARG A 43 -15.40 21.36 -8.43
N ARG A 44 -14.53 22.25 -8.93
CA ARG A 44 -13.09 22.16 -8.72
C ARG A 44 -12.69 22.20 -7.25
N ALA A 45 -13.31 23.10 -6.47
CA ALA A 45 -13.05 23.20 -5.05
C ALA A 45 -13.45 21.91 -4.31
N VAL A 46 -14.65 21.40 -4.58
CA VAL A 46 -15.15 20.15 -3.99
C VAL A 46 -14.25 18.97 -4.35
N LEU A 47 -13.83 18.85 -5.61
CA LEU A 47 -12.91 17.77 -6.01
C LEU A 47 -11.56 17.88 -5.33
N LYS A 48 -11.02 19.08 -5.14
CA LYS A 48 -9.76 19.27 -4.41
C LYS A 48 -9.88 18.84 -2.95
N GLU A 49 -10.97 19.14 -2.28
CA GLU A 49 -11.23 18.71 -0.90
C GLU A 49 -11.30 17.18 -0.82
N LYS A 50 -12.02 16.53 -1.74
CA LYS A 50 -12.09 15.06 -1.79
C LYS A 50 -10.72 14.43 -2.06
N ILE A 51 -9.93 15.00 -2.99
CA ILE A 51 -8.57 14.55 -3.27
C ILE A 51 -7.69 14.67 -2.02
N GLN A 52 -7.77 15.80 -1.29
CA GLN A 52 -7.01 16.02 -0.06
C GLN A 52 -7.38 14.98 1.00
N LYS A 53 -8.68 14.74 1.20
CA LYS A 53 -9.18 13.75 2.15
C LYS A 53 -8.63 12.34 1.86
N ILE A 54 -8.80 11.86 0.63
CA ILE A 54 -8.29 10.53 0.21
C ILE A 54 -6.77 10.44 0.38
N TYR A 55 -6.04 11.52 0.05
CA TYR A 55 -4.59 11.58 0.22
C TYR A 55 -4.18 11.45 1.69
N GLU A 56 -4.87 12.11 2.60
CA GLU A 56 -4.63 12.03 4.05
C GLU A 56 -5.01 10.66 4.61
N GLU A 57 -6.18 10.12 4.27
CA GLU A 57 -6.64 8.79 4.68
C GLU A 57 -5.71 7.68 4.21
N SER A 58 -5.07 7.86 3.06
CA SER A 58 -4.02 6.94 2.57
C SER A 58 -2.65 7.15 3.23
N HIS A 59 -2.57 7.96 4.27
CA HIS A 59 -1.30 8.36 4.89
C HIS A 59 -0.29 8.93 3.87
N GLN A 60 -0.78 9.70 2.89
CA GLN A 60 0.02 10.33 1.83
C GLN A 60 0.66 9.35 0.84
N ASN A 61 0.19 8.10 0.79
CA ASN A 61 0.73 7.05 -0.09
C ASN A 61 0.12 7.03 -1.48
N TYR A 62 -1.10 7.60 -1.66
CA TYR A 62 -1.78 7.51 -2.94
C TYR A 62 -1.37 8.62 -3.91
N GLY A 63 -1.02 8.20 -5.13
CA GLY A 63 -0.86 9.09 -6.28
C GLY A 63 -2.14 9.20 -7.10
N ALA A 64 -2.06 9.97 -8.20
CA ALA A 64 -3.22 10.23 -9.06
C ALA A 64 -4.01 8.97 -9.49
N PRO A 65 -3.39 7.83 -9.88
CA PRO A 65 -4.14 6.63 -10.26
C PRO A 65 -5.05 6.11 -9.15
N LYS A 66 -4.51 5.92 -7.94
CA LYS A 66 -5.26 5.39 -6.79
C LYS A 66 -6.32 6.37 -6.30
N ILE A 67 -6.01 7.67 -6.21
CA ILE A 67 -6.99 8.70 -5.85
C ILE A 67 -8.12 8.74 -6.88
N THR A 68 -7.81 8.58 -8.17
CA THR A 68 -8.86 8.51 -9.21
C THR A 68 -9.74 7.28 -9.04
N ALA A 69 -9.17 6.12 -8.66
CA ALA A 69 -9.95 4.92 -8.41
C ALA A 69 -10.93 5.13 -7.24
N GLU A 70 -10.47 5.69 -6.12
CA GLU A 70 -11.33 6.00 -4.96
C GLU A 70 -12.41 7.03 -5.29
N LEU A 71 -12.09 8.08 -6.04
CA LEU A 71 -13.09 9.05 -6.49
C LEU A 71 -14.16 8.41 -7.37
N ARG A 72 -13.78 7.49 -8.26
CA ARG A 72 -14.75 6.75 -9.11
C ARG A 72 -15.60 5.79 -8.30
N LYS A 73 -15.02 5.09 -7.32
CA LYS A 73 -15.74 4.24 -6.37
C LYS A 73 -16.83 5.03 -5.62
N SER A 74 -16.56 6.32 -5.33
CA SER A 74 -17.54 7.24 -4.72
C SER A 74 -18.48 7.95 -5.72
N GLY A 75 -18.52 7.53 -7.01
CA GLY A 75 -19.40 8.05 -8.04
C GLY A 75 -18.91 9.31 -8.77
N GLU A 76 -17.65 9.74 -8.57
CA GLU A 76 -17.09 10.90 -9.25
C GLU A 76 -16.52 10.56 -10.63
N TYR A 77 -17.04 11.20 -11.68
CA TYR A 77 -16.46 11.09 -13.03
C TYR A 77 -15.32 12.08 -13.21
N VAL A 78 -14.10 11.60 -13.05
CA VAL A 78 -12.88 12.41 -13.19
C VAL A 78 -11.78 11.60 -13.88
N SER A 79 -10.95 12.28 -14.69
CA SER A 79 -9.79 11.66 -15.33
C SER A 79 -8.56 11.72 -14.40
N GLU A 80 -7.69 10.72 -14.51
CA GLU A 80 -6.43 10.68 -13.77
C GLU A 80 -5.57 11.93 -14.04
N LYS A 81 -5.55 12.41 -15.29
CA LYS A 81 -4.85 13.65 -15.67
C LYS A 81 -5.39 14.86 -14.89
N THR A 82 -6.70 14.95 -14.67
CA THR A 82 -7.31 16.03 -13.90
C THR A 82 -6.93 15.95 -12.44
N VAL A 83 -6.99 14.76 -11.84
CA VAL A 83 -6.55 14.51 -10.46
C VAL A 83 -5.08 14.88 -10.29
N GLY A 84 -4.20 14.42 -11.18
CA GLY A 84 -2.77 14.76 -11.14
C GLY A 84 -2.50 16.25 -11.28
N ASN A 85 -3.30 16.97 -12.07
CA ASN A 85 -3.21 18.43 -12.17
C ASN A 85 -3.62 19.12 -10.88
N TYR A 86 -4.68 18.64 -10.22
CA TYR A 86 -5.12 19.22 -8.94
C TYR A 86 -4.15 18.92 -7.82
N MET A 87 -3.59 17.72 -7.76
CA MET A 87 -2.52 17.39 -6.80
C MET A 87 -1.33 18.34 -6.94
N ARG A 88 -0.87 18.60 -8.18
CA ARG A 88 0.22 19.56 -8.45
C ARG A 88 -0.14 20.97 -8.01
N GLN A 89 -1.37 21.45 -8.26
CA GLN A 89 -1.83 22.77 -7.82
C GLN A 89 -1.92 22.91 -6.31
N MET A 90 -2.18 21.83 -5.59
CA MET A 90 -2.22 21.77 -4.13
C MET A 90 -0.83 21.53 -3.51
N GLY A 91 0.18 21.26 -4.33
CA GLY A 91 1.54 20.95 -3.83
C GLY A 91 1.66 19.59 -3.18
N ILE A 92 0.70 18.69 -3.39
CA ILE A 92 0.70 17.34 -2.80
C ILE A 92 1.28 16.31 -3.78
N LYS A 93 2.05 15.37 -3.23
CA LYS A 93 2.72 14.32 -4.00
C LYS A 93 2.77 13.04 -3.16
N ALA A 94 2.46 11.91 -3.80
CA ALA A 94 2.61 10.62 -3.15
C ALA A 94 4.04 10.42 -2.64
N HIS A 95 4.16 9.79 -1.48
CA HIS A 95 5.46 9.45 -0.93
C HIS A 95 6.17 8.45 -1.85
N TRP A 96 7.35 8.84 -2.35
CA TRP A 96 8.14 8.03 -3.27
C TRP A 96 9.61 8.07 -2.89
N VAL A 97 10.23 6.89 -2.80
CA VAL A 97 11.67 6.73 -2.55
C VAL A 97 12.25 5.95 -3.74
N LYS A 98 13.45 6.30 -4.17
CA LYS A 98 14.13 5.53 -5.22
C LYS A 98 14.27 4.07 -4.78
N PRO A 99 14.02 3.08 -5.67
CA PRO A 99 14.26 1.69 -5.37
C PRO A 99 15.72 1.47 -4.94
N TYR A 100 15.90 0.68 -3.88
CA TYR A 100 17.22 0.26 -3.42
C TYR A 100 17.66 -0.97 -4.22
N VAL A 101 18.95 -1.05 -4.56
CA VAL A 101 19.51 -2.24 -5.22
C VAL A 101 19.84 -3.26 -4.14
N GLN A 102 19.28 -4.46 -4.25
CA GLN A 102 19.48 -5.54 -3.30
C GLN A 102 20.71 -6.37 -3.68
N THR A 103 21.54 -6.69 -2.69
CA THR A 103 22.64 -7.64 -2.81
C THR A 103 22.37 -8.81 -1.86
N THR A 104 21.90 -9.93 -2.38
CA THR A 104 21.76 -11.17 -1.61
C THR A 104 23.01 -12.03 -1.80
N ILE A 105 23.66 -12.42 -0.71
CA ILE A 105 24.74 -13.42 -0.70
C ILE A 105 24.10 -14.77 -0.45
N ASP A 106 24.24 -15.67 -1.42
CA ASP A 106 23.59 -16.95 -1.42
C ASP A 106 24.51 -18.08 -0.90
N SER A 107 23.98 -18.94 -0.05
CA SER A 107 24.64 -20.18 0.37
C SER A 107 24.23 -21.32 -0.57
N ASP A 108 25.23 -22.08 -1.01
CA ASP A 108 25.07 -23.14 -2.02
C ASP A 108 24.37 -24.37 -1.42
N PHE A 109 23.06 -24.46 -1.56
CA PHE A 109 22.28 -25.65 -1.21
C PHE A 109 21.62 -26.29 -2.43
N SER A 110 22.13 -27.43 -2.76
CA SER A 110 21.80 -28.54 -3.67
C SER A 110 20.58 -28.46 -4.65
N GLN A 111 20.79 -29.15 -5.76
CA GLN A 111 19.87 -29.44 -6.89
C GLN A 111 18.50 -30.06 -6.51
N LYS A 112 18.23 -30.33 -5.22
CA LYS A 112 16.99 -30.96 -4.74
C LYS A 112 15.83 -29.97 -4.51
N LEU A 113 16.11 -28.66 -4.44
CA LEU A 113 15.09 -27.65 -4.19
C LEU A 113 14.47 -27.22 -5.52
N LYS A 114 13.23 -27.63 -5.78
CA LYS A 114 12.53 -27.37 -7.04
C LYS A 114 11.74 -26.06 -6.95
N ASN A 115 11.78 -25.29 -8.04
CA ASN A 115 10.83 -24.21 -8.24
C ASN A 115 9.57 -24.81 -8.90
N ILE A 116 8.50 -24.94 -8.12
CA ILE A 116 7.21 -25.48 -8.58
C ILE A 116 6.32 -24.34 -9.03
N LEU A 117 6.40 -23.18 -8.36
CA LEU A 117 5.58 -22.02 -8.68
C LEU A 117 5.88 -21.43 -10.07
N ASN A 118 7.16 -21.48 -10.50
CA ASN A 118 7.60 -21.05 -11.83
C ASN A 118 6.99 -19.71 -12.31
N GLU A 119 6.99 -18.70 -11.42
CA GLU A 119 6.47 -17.34 -11.68
C GLU A 119 4.94 -17.27 -11.93
N GLU A 120 4.19 -18.33 -11.64
CA GLU A 120 2.72 -18.30 -11.69
C GLU A 120 2.12 -17.58 -10.47
N PHE A 121 2.33 -16.26 -10.40
CA PHE A 121 1.96 -15.45 -9.23
C PHE A 121 0.48 -15.10 -9.14
N ASN A 122 -0.37 -15.59 -10.02
CA ASN A 122 -1.80 -15.24 -10.06
C ASN A 122 -2.68 -16.47 -9.90
N PRO A 123 -2.72 -17.10 -8.71
CA PRO A 123 -3.61 -18.20 -8.44
C PRO A 123 -5.07 -17.77 -8.57
N THR A 124 -5.97 -18.73 -8.79
CA THR A 124 -7.39 -18.48 -9.09
C THR A 124 -8.26 -18.40 -7.84
N HIS A 125 -7.74 -18.77 -6.67
CA HIS A 125 -8.49 -18.77 -5.40
C HIS A 125 -7.54 -18.53 -4.21
N PRO A 126 -8.08 -18.05 -3.07
CA PRO A 126 -7.31 -17.97 -1.83
C PRO A 126 -6.75 -19.33 -1.41
N ASP A 127 -5.63 -19.30 -0.69
CA ASP A 127 -4.97 -20.48 -0.13
C ASP A 127 -4.49 -21.53 -1.17
N ALA A 128 -4.35 -21.13 -2.44
CA ALA A 128 -3.70 -21.97 -3.45
C ALA A 128 -2.17 -21.88 -3.37
N VAL A 129 -1.65 -20.68 -3.17
CA VAL A 129 -0.21 -20.39 -3.09
C VAL A 129 0.06 -19.38 -2.01
N TRP A 130 0.88 -19.74 -1.05
CA TRP A 130 1.47 -18.82 -0.09
C TRP A 130 2.93 -18.57 -0.42
N CYS A 131 3.39 -17.34 -0.23
CA CYS A 131 4.82 -17.03 -0.28
C CYS A 131 5.30 -16.43 1.03
N SER A 132 6.57 -16.68 1.35
CA SER A 132 7.19 -16.21 2.58
C SER A 132 8.61 -15.69 2.32
N ASP A 133 8.97 -14.69 3.09
CA ASP A 133 10.32 -14.11 3.08
C ASP A 133 10.60 -13.42 4.41
N ILE A 134 11.88 -13.16 4.69
CA ILE A 134 12.36 -12.46 5.88
C ILE A 134 12.97 -11.13 5.45
N THR A 135 12.53 -10.05 6.06
CA THR A 135 13.18 -8.75 5.88
C THR A 135 13.67 -8.21 7.22
N TYR A 136 14.70 -7.37 7.19
CA TYR A 136 15.24 -6.73 8.38
C TYR A 136 14.80 -5.26 8.47
N ILE A 137 14.65 -4.78 9.69
CA ILE A 137 14.31 -3.40 10.03
C ILE A 137 15.34 -2.90 11.05
N TRP A 138 15.90 -1.74 10.76
CA TRP A 138 16.88 -1.11 11.67
C TRP A 138 16.15 -0.38 12.80
N THR A 139 16.63 -0.61 14.02
CA THR A 139 16.26 0.16 15.23
C THR A 139 17.53 0.70 15.90
N PHE A 140 17.38 1.64 16.82
CA PHE A 140 18.55 2.14 17.56
C PHE A 140 19.19 1.07 18.48
N GLU A 141 18.45 0.00 18.82
CA GLU A 141 18.95 -1.14 19.61
C GLU A 141 19.51 -2.27 18.73
N GLY A 142 19.45 -2.14 17.40
CA GLY A 142 19.93 -3.15 16.46
C GLY A 142 18.88 -3.56 15.42
N PHE A 143 19.20 -4.57 14.62
CA PHE A 143 18.27 -5.11 13.65
C PHE A 143 17.21 -5.98 14.30
N VAL A 144 15.98 -5.86 13.83
CA VAL A 144 14.90 -6.81 14.06
C VAL A 144 14.49 -7.41 12.71
N TYR A 145 13.98 -8.63 12.72
CA TYR A 145 13.69 -9.43 11.54
C TYR A 145 12.19 -9.71 11.45
N LEU A 146 11.60 -9.34 10.34
CA LEU A 146 10.19 -9.58 10.06
C LEU A 146 10.05 -10.74 9.08
N THR A 147 9.51 -11.84 9.56
CA THR A 147 9.03 -12.95 8.72
C THR A 147 7.57 -12.70 8.37
N SER A 148 7.18 -12.87 7.12
CA SER A 148 5.82 -12.67 6.65
C SER A 148 5.37 -13.82 5.77
N VAL A 149 4.09 -14.21 5.88
CA VAL A 149 3.43 -15.14 4.95
C VAL A 149 2.31 -14.39 4.23
N MET A 150 2.34 -14.42 2.91
CA MET A 150 1.39 -13.75 2.02
C MET A 150 0.63 -14.78 1.19
N ASP A 151 -0.69 -14.60 1.07
CA ASP A 151 -1.49 -15.27 0.05
C ASP A 151 -1.31 -14.58 -1.31
N LEU A 152 -0.91 -15.34 -2.33
CA LEU A 152 -0.69 -14.77 -3.66
C LEU A 152 -1.98 -14.43 -4.41
N TYR A 153 -3.13 -14.96 -4.04
CA TYR A 153 -4.40 -14.58 -4.65
C TYR A 153 -4.76 -13.12 -4.34
N SER A 154 -4.80 -12.79 -3.07
CA SER A 154 -5.26 -11.47 -2.57
C SER A 154 -4.13 -10.51 -2.25
N ARG A 155 -2.87 -10.98 -2.21
CA ARG A 155 -1.72 -10.25 -1.65
C ARG A 155 -1.86 -9.97 -0.15
N LYS A 156 -2.79 -10.62 0.54
CA LYS A 156 -3.00 -10.48 1.98
C LYS A 156 -1.84 -11.04 2.77
N ILE A 157 -1.39 -10.31 3.76
CA ILE A 157 -0.46 -10.86 4.75
C ILE A 157 -1.29 -11.65 5.77
N ILE A 158 -1.16 -12.99 5.72
CA ILE A 158 -1.93 -13.91 6.55
C ILE A 158 -1.37 -13.95 7.96
N SER A 159 -0.05 -13.95 8.06
CA SER A 159 0.67 -13.98 9.32
C SER A 159 2.01 -13.27 9.20
N TRP A 160 2.49 -12.82 10.35
CA TRP A 160 3.84 -12.25 10.47
C TRP A 160 4.38 -12.46 11.88
N VAL A 161 5.72 -12.53 11.97
CA VAL A 161 6.46 -12.64 13.23
C VAL A 161 7.61 -11.65 13.17
N LEU A 162 7.72 -10.80 14.18
CA LEU A 162 8.89 -9.96 14.39
C LEU A 162 9.79 -10.61 15.44
N SER A 163 11.08 -10.61 15.22
CA SER A 163 12.07 -11.23 16.11
C SER A 163 13.35 -10.43 16.19
N GLU A 164 14.12 -10.61 17.26
CA GLU A 164 15.46 -10.01 17.43
C GLU A 164 16.55 -10.89 16.85
N THR A 165 16.24 -12.15 16.53
CA THR A 165 17.18 -13.12 15.98
C THR A 165 16.69 -13.70 14.66
N LEU A 166 17.61 -14.21 13.84
CA LEU A 166 17.31 -14.78 12.53
C LEU A 166 17.28 -16.32 12.62
N GLU A 167 16.43 -16.85 13.49
CA GLU A 167 16.29 -18.29 13.71
C GLU A 167 15.15 -18.92 12.90
N ALA A 168 15.32 -20.21 12.54
CA ALA A 168 14.29 -20.98 11.83
C ALA A 168 12.99 -21.14 12.65
N SER A 169 13.07 -21.08 13.98
CA SER A 169 11.93 -21.12 14.91
C SER A 169 10.90 -20.03 14.61
N HIS A 170 11.32 -18.82 14.25
CA HIS A 170 10.42 -17.71 13.93
C HIS A 170 9.70 -17.90 12.60
N VAL A 171 10.35 -18.54 11.62
CA VAL A 171 9.71 -18.93 10.36
C VAL A 171 8.66 -20.00 10.62
N VAL A 172 8.98 -21.00 11.42
CA VAL A 172 8.04 -22.06 11.83
C VAL A 172 6.83 -21.45 12.55
N GLU A 173 7.07 -20.58 13.52
CA GLU A 173 6.00 -19.86 14.22
C GLU A 173 5.09 -19.10 13.26
N CYS A 174 5.67 -18.40 12.28
CA CYS A 174 4.91 -17.66 11.28
C CYS A 174 4.04 -18.58 10.41
N VAL A 175 4.56 -19.72 9.99
CA VAL A 175 3.81 -20.74 9.23
C VAL A 175 2.67 -21.33 10.06
N GLU A 176 2.92 -21.70 11.32
CA GLU A 176 1.89 -22.27 12.20
C GLU A 176 0.78 -21.24 12.50
N LYS A 177 1.13 -19.95 12.65
CA LYS A 177 0.14 -18.87 12.77
C LYS A 177 -0.70 -18.76 11.49
N ALA A 178 -0.10 -18.84 10.30
CA ALA A 178 -0.82 -18.81 9.05
C ALA A 178 -1.80 -19.99 8.93
N LYS A 179 -1.37 -21.20 9.27
CA LYS A 179 -2.23 -22.40 9.31
C LYS A 179 -3.39 -22.25 10.28
N HIS A 180 -3.16 -21.65 11.43
CA HIS A 180 -4.20 -21.44 12.44
C HIS A 180 -5.26 -20.43 11.97
N VAL A 181 -4.83 -19.38 11.29
CA VAL A 181 -5.74 -18.33 10.75
C VAL A 181 -6.53 -18.86 9.55
N ARG A 182 -5.90 -19.72 8.73
CA ARG A 182 -6.48 -20.32 7.53
C ARG A 182 -6.74 -21.80 7.75
N ASN A 183 -7.96 -22.23 7.79
CA ASN A 183 -8.30 -23.66 7.86
C ASN A 183 -8.08 -24.33 6.50
N VAL A 184 -6.81 -24.57 6.16
CA VAL A 184 -6.44 -25.11 4.83
C VAL A 184 -6.72 -26.60 4.74
N GLU A 185 -7.73 -26.98 3.98
CA GLU A 185 -8.12 -28.37 3.75
C GLU A 185 -7.48 -29.00 2.50
N LYS A 186 -6.98 -28.16 1.58
CA LYS A 186 -6.40 -28.59 0.30
C LYS A 186 -4.89 -28.41 0.29
N PRO A 187 -4.14 -29.23 -0.45
CA PRO A 187 -2.72 -29.01 -0.64
C PRO A 187 -2.48 -27.64 -1.26
N LEU A 188 -1.68 -26.82 -0.62
CA LEU A 188 -1.25 -25.52 -1.13
C LEU A 188 0.24 -25.53 -1.47
N ILE A 189 0.64 -24.67 -2.38
CA ILE A 189 2.05 -24.42 -2.68
C ILE A 189 2.57 -23.38 -1.68
N PHE A 190 3.64 -23.74 -0.96
CA PHE A 190 4.37 -22.79 -0.11
C PHE A 190 5.69 -22.43 -0.78
N HIS A 191 5.78 -21.19 -1.28
CA HIS A 191 6.93 -20.67 -1.99
C HIS A 191 7.80 -19.77 -1.10
N CYS A 192 9.12 -19.99 -1.14
CA CYS A 192 10.08 -19.20 -0.35
C CYS A 192 11.44 -19.16 -1.05
N ASP A 193 12.35 -18.36 -0.51
CA ASP A 193 13.74 -18.39 -0.94
C ASP A 193 14.48 -19.64 -0.43
N ARG A 194 15.78 -19.71 -0.70
CA ARG A 194 16.66 -20.81 -0.26
C ARG A 194 17.43 -20.49 1.03
N GLY A 195 16.95 -19.53 1.81
CA GLY A 195 17.56 -19.21 3.09
C GLY A 195 17.66 -20.43 4.03
N CYS A 196 18.67 -20.47 4.88
CA CYS A 196 18.90 -21.61 5.77
C CYS A 196 17.70 -21.91 6.69
N GLN A 197 16.88 -20.90 6.99
CA GLN A 197 15.65 -21.02 7.77
C GLN A 197 14.62 -21.90 7.06
N TYR A 198 14.45 -21.71 5.74
CA TYR A 198 13.46 -22.41 4.90
C TYR A 198 13.90 -23.81 4.44
N VAL A 199 15.17 -24.15 4.64
CA VAL A 199 15.67 -25.52 4.38
C VAL A 199 15.89 -26.31 5.66
N SER A 200 15.64 -25.72 6.83
CA SER A 200 15.77 -26.37 8.13
C SER A 200 14.83 -27.56 8.29
N GLU A 201 15.22 -28.54 9.08
CA GLU A 201 14.40 -29.71 9.39
C GLU A 201 13.09 -29.32 10.08
N ALA A 202 13.14 -28.32 10.98
CA ALA A 202 11.96 -27.79 11.65
C ALA A 202 10.93 -27.21 10.67
N PHE A 203 11.38 -26.42 9.68
CA PHE A 203 10.51 -25.90 8.65
C PHE A 203 9.94 -27.00 7.75
N GLN A 204 10.76 -27.99 7.37
CA GLN A 204 10.29 -29.12 6.57
C GLN A 204 9.20 -29.93 7.29
N LYS A 205 9.31 -30.09 8.62
CA LYS A 205 8.30 -30.72 9.44
C LYS A 205 7.02 -29.90 9.53
N ALA A 206 7.13 -28.60 9.72
CA ALA A 206 6.00 -27.67 9.79
C ALA A 206 5.21 -27.59 8.47
N THR A 207 5.86 -27.80 7.32
CA THR A 207 5.27 -27.74 5.98
C THR A 207 5.11 -29.10 5.30
N LYS A 208 5.05 -30.18 6.07
CA LYS A 208 4.96 -31.56 5.53
C LYS A 208 3.71 -31.81 4.70
N ASP A 209 2.65 -31.12 5.00
CA ASP A 209 1.31 -31.14 4.39
C ASP A 209 1.16 -30.15 3.21
N MET A 210 2.23 -29.42 2.89
CA MET A 210 2.29 -28.44 1.82
C MET A 210 3.23 -28.87 0.68
N ILE A 211 3.01 -28.33 -0.51
CA ILE A 211 3.90 -28.48 -1.66
C ILE A 211 4.95 -27.38 -1.61
N ARG A 212 6.17 -27.73 -1.18
CA ARG A 212 7.25 -26.73 -1.06
C ARG A 212 7.81 -26.36 -2.43
N SER A 213 7.89 -25.07 -2.69
CA SER A 213 8.48 -24.46 -3.87
C SER A 213 9.58 -23.47 -3.46
N TYR A 214 10.70 -23.48 -4.16
CA TYR A 214 11.86 -22.65 -3.81
C TYR A 214 12.28 -21.81 -5.01
N SER A 215 12.57 -20.53 -4.78
CA SER A 215 13.10 -19.63 -5.80
C SER A 215 14.34 -20.21 -6.48
N LYS A 216 14.54 -19.88 -7.75
CA LYS A 216 15.80 -20.17 -8.45
C LYS A 216 16.96 -19.42 -7.78
N LYS A 217 18.15 -20.03 -7.80
CA LYS A 217 19.36 -19.40 -7.25
C LYS A 217 19.67 -18.10 -7.98
N ALA A 218 19.94 -17.04 -7.22
CA ALA A 218 20.29 -15.71 -7.74
C ALA A 218 19.24 -15.12 -8.72
N TYR A 219 17.97 -15.47 -8.56
CA TYR A 219 16.89 -14.99 -9.40
C TYR A 219 15.78 -14.31 -8.55
N PRO A 220 15.92 -13.01 -8.25
CA PRO A 220 15.01 -12.28 -7.34
C PRO A 220 13.55 -12.26 -7.82
N TRP A 221 13.32 -12.38 -9.12
CA TRP A 221 11.96 -12.33 -9.69
C TRP A 221 11.06 -13.47 -9.21
N ASP A 222 11.63 -14.61 -8.79
CA ASP A 222 10.86 -15.75 -8.30
C ASP A 222 10.11 -15.47 -6.99
N ASN A 223 10.55 -14.49 -6.17
CA ASN A 223 9.87 -14.13 -4.92
C ASN A 223 9.37 -12.67 -4.92
N ALA A 224 9.19 -12.11 -6.12
CA ALA A 224 8.91 -10.69 -6.33
C ALA A 224 7.68 -10.15 -5.57
N CYS A 225 6.66 -10.98 -5.34
CA CYS A 225 5.44 -10.54 -4.67
C CYS A 225 5.66 -10.15 -3.21
N ILE A 226 6.32 -11.00 -2.43
CA ILE A 226 6.59 -10.73 -1.02
C ILE A 226 7.71 -9.69 -0.86
N GLU A 227 8.72 -9.69 -1.74
CA GLU A 227 9.75 -8.64 -1.78
C GLU A 227 9.14 -7.26 -2.06
N SER A 228 8.18 -7.20 -2.98
CA SER A 228 7.40 -5.97 -3.25
C SER A 228 6.63 -5.51 -2.03
N PHE A 229 6.02 -6.41 -1.26
CA PHE A 229 5.36 -6.06 0.01
C PHE A 229 6.36 -5.48 1.01
N HIS A 230 7.50 -6.12 1.22
CA HIS A 230 8.53 -5.60 2.13
C HIS A 230 9.05 -4.22 1.70
N ALA A 231 9.23 -4.01 0.40
CA ALA A 231 9.60 -2.70 -0.13
C ALA A 231 8.50 -1.65 0.09
N LEU A 232 7.21 -2.03 -0.02
CA LEU A 232 6.08 -1.16 0.28
C LEU A 232 6.02 -0.81 1.76
N LEU A 233 6.10 -1.79 2.66
CA LEU A 233 6.13 -1.58 4.11
C LEU A 233 7.23 -0.58 4.50
N LYS A 234 8.44 -0.80 4.02
CA LYS A 234 9.58 0.10 4.30
C LYS A 234 9.35 1.49 3.74
N ARG A 235 8.93 1.61 2.50
CA ARG A 235 8.74 2.88 1.81
C ARG A 235 7.55 3.67 2.34
N GLU A 236 6.42 3.01 2.51
CA GLU A 236 5.15 3.68 2.83
C GLU A 236 5.02 3.98 4.33
N TRP A 237 5.80 3.27 5.18
CA TRP A 237 5.63 3.37 6.63
C TRP A 237 6.95 3.45 7.38
N ILE A 238 7.72 2.37 7.44
CA ILE A 238 8.87 2.20 8.33
C ILE A 238 9.91 3.32 8.19
N ASN A 239 10.28 3.69 6.97
CA ASN A 239 11.32 4.70 6.70
C ASN A 239 10.89 6.14 7.08
N ARG A 240 9.67 6.34 7.54
CA ARG A 240 9.18 7.65 8.01
C ARG A 240 9.47 7.89 9.49
N PHE A 241 9.87 6.84 10.21
CA PHE A 241 10.06 6.87 11.65
C PHE A 241 11.50 6.61 12.04
N LYS A 242 11.91 7.22 13.15
CA LYS A 242 13.10 6.82 13.90
C LYS A 242 12.67 5.75 14.88
N ILE A 243 13.02 4.50 14.60
CA ILE A 243 12.57 3.35 15.37
C ILE A 243 13.52 3.11 16.53
N PHE A 244 13.02 3.19 17.76
CA PHE A 244 13.87 3.12 18.95
C PHE A 244 14.28 1.69 19.29
N ASN A 245 13.31 0.77 19.33
CA ASN A 245 13.50 -0.59 19.81
C ASN A 245 12.49 -1.56 19.16
N TYR A 246 12.56 -2.83 19.60
CA TYR A 246 11.65 -3.89 19.17
C TYR A 246 10.16 -3.53 19.33
N ALA A 247 9.78 -3.05 20.51
CA ALA A 247 8.36 -2.73 20.79
C ALA A 247 7.80 -1.64 19.87
N HIS A 248 8.63 -0.63 19.57
CA HIS A 248 8.27 0.43 18.62
C HIS A 248 8.16 -0.12 17.19
N ALA A 249 9.10 -0.96 16.76
CA ALA A 249 9.03 -1.63 15.46
C ALA A 249 7.77 -2.50 15.35
N HIS A 250 7.48 -3.30 16.37
CA HIS A 250 6.30 -4.18 16.41
C HIS A 250 5.00 -3.38 16.27
N LYS A 251 4.86 -2.27 17.00
CA LYS A 251 3.71 -1.37 16.90
C LYS A 251 3.52 -0.85 15.48
N LEU A 252 4.58 -0.33 14.85
CA LEU A 252 4.53 0.22 13.50
C LEU A 252 4.17 -0.84 12.44
N ILE A 253 4.69 -2.05 12.59
CA ILE A 253 4.39 -3.17 11.69
C ILE A 253 2.93 -3.60 11.84
N PHE A 254 2.45 -3.74 13.09
CA PHE A 254 1.05 -4.05 13.37
C PHE A 254 0.11 -2.99 12.75
N GLU A 255 0.37 -1.71 12.99
CA GLU A 255 -0.42 -0.62 12.43
C GLU A 255 -0.44 -0.69 10.89
N TYR A 256 0.71 -0.93 10.25
CA TYR A 256 0.76 -1.02 8.80
C TYR A 256 0.03 -2.25 8.26
N ILE A 257 0.29 -3.44 8.78
CA ILE A 257 -0.25 -4.68 8.22
C ILE A 257 -1.75 -4.81 8.53
N GLU A 258 -2.12 -4.68 9.82
CA GLU A 258 -3.46 -5.03 10.25
C GLU A 258 -4.47 -3.91 10.03
N THR A 259 -4.07 -2.66 10.21
CA THR A 259 -5.01 -1.54 10.13
C THR A 259 -5.00 -0.81 8.79
N PHE A 260 -3.98 -1.02 7.95
CA PHE A 260 -3.87 -0.31 6.69
C PHE A 260 -3.69 -1.24 5.49
N TYR A 261 -2.64 -2.07 5.46
CA TYR A 261 -2.29 -2.86 4.27
C TYR A 261 -3.38 -3.85 3.88
N ASN A 262 -3.84 -4.67 4.83
CA ASN A 262 -4.85 -5.70 4.57
C ASN A 262 -6.27 -5.12 4.44
N THR A 263 -6.58 -3.99 5.09
CA THR A 263 -7.96 -3.49 5.28
C THR A 263 -8.32 -2.29 4.42
N VAL A 264 -7.37 -1.38 4.19
CA VAL A 264 -7.64 -0.07 3.56
C VAL A 264 -6.85 0.12 2.28
N ARG A 265 -5.62 -0.40 2.24
CA ARG A 265 -4.72 -0.16 1.14
C ARG A 265 -5.16 -0.88 -0.13
N ILE A 266 -5.56 -0.10 -1.14
CA ILE A 266 -5.98 -0.65 -2.43
C ILE A 266 -4.79 -1.14 -3.27
N HIS A 267 -4.99 -2.25 -3.96
CA HIS A 267 -4.02 -2.90 -4.84
C HIS A 267 -4.52 -2.95 -6.28
N SER A 268 -3.66 -2.60 -7.24
CA SER A 268 -4.00 -2.71 -8.67
C SER A 268 -4.24 -4.16 -9.10
N HIS A 269 -3.51 -5.12 -8.50
CA HIS A 269 -3.73 -6.55 -8.71
C HIS A 269 -5.14 -6.99 -8.30
N CYS A 270 -5.67 -6.45 -7.22
CA CYS A 270 -7.01 -6.75 -6.69
C CYS A 270 -8.10 -5.84 -7.28
N GLY A 271 -7.92 -5.29 -8.48
CA GLY A 271 -8.89 -4.39 -9.09
C GLY A 271 -9.12 -3.09 -8.29
N TYR A 272 -8.12 -2.61 -7.56
CA TYR A 272 -8.19 -1.49 -6.62
C TYR A 272 -9.12 -1.75 -5.41
N LEU A 273 -9.22 -2.99 -4.99
CA LEU A 273 -9.73 -3.37 -3.68
C LEU A 273 -8.57 -3.54 -2.69
N SER A 274 -8.88 -3.52 -1.40
CA SER A 274 -7.94 -4.00 -0.38
C SER A 274 -7.84 -5.53 -0.43
N PRO A 275 -6.79 -6.16 0.14
CA PRO A 275 -6.71 -7.60 0.24
C PRO A 275 -7.92 -8.26 0.89
N ASN A 276 -8.47 -7.67 1.95
CA ASN A 276 -9.66 -8.18 2.62
C ASN A 276 -10.89 -8.08 1.72
N GLU A 277 -11.18 -6.91 1.14
CA GLU A 277 -12.31 -6.72 0.23
C GLU A 277 -12.25 -7.68 -0.98
N TYR A 278 -11.04 -7.98 -1.47
CA TYR A 278 -10.87 -8.89 -2.61
C TYR A 278 -11.17 -10.35 -2.26
N GLU A 279 -10.82 -10.79 -1.04
CA GLU A 279 -11.19 -12.12 -0.54
C GLU A 279 -12.69 -12.22 -0.23
N GLU A 280 -13.28 -11.18 0.37
CA GLU A 280 -14.72 -11.11 0.64
C GLU A 280 -15.52 -11.24 -0.66
N GLN A 281 -15.14 -10.48 -1.70
CA GLN A 281 -15.78 -10.59 -3.02
C GLN A 281 -15.68 -12.01 -3.63
N TYR A 282 -14.58 -12.70 -3.40
CA TYR A 282 -14.43 -14.09 -3.86
C TYR A 282 -15.43 -15.02 -3.15
N LEU A 283 -15.59 -14.88 -1.85
CA LEU A 283 -16.54 -15.68 -1.07
C LEU A 283 -17.98 -15.41 -1.48
N GLU A 284 -18.37 -14.15 -1.63
CA GLU A 284 -19.70 -13.75 -2.11
C GLU A 284 -20.02 -14.37 -3.47
N ASN A 285 -19.07 -14.33 -4.42
CA ASN A 285 -19.24 -14.94 -5.75
C ASN A 285 -19.42 -16.48 -5.68
N ILE A 286 -18.77 -17.17 -4.74
CA ILE A 286 -18.97 -18.62 -4.54
C ILE A 286 -20.37 -18.88 -4.02
N GLU A 287 -20.83 -18.14 -3.02
CA GLU A 287 -22.15 -18.29 -2.41
C GLU A 287 -23.26 -18.03 -3.44
N GLU A 288 -23.16 -16.95 -4.22
CA GLU A 288 -24.12 -16.66 -5.29
C GLU A 288 -24.19 -17.76 -6.35
N ASN A 289 -23.03 -18.31 -6.75
CA ASN A 289 -23.00 -19.39 -7.73
C ASN A 289 -23.58 -20.69 -7.15
N ALA A 290 -23.35 -20.98 -5.87
CA ALA A 290 -23.93 -22.13 -5.19
C ALA A 290 -25.47 -22.03 -5.12
N ILE A 291 -26.01 -20.86 -4.85
CA ILE A 291 -27.46 -20.59 -4.83
C ILE A 291 -28.07 -20.78 -6.24
N LYS A 292 -27.40 -20.24 -7.29
CA LYS A 292 -27.86 -20.39 -8.69
C LYS A 292 -27.85 -21.84 -9.20
N ILE A 293 -26.99 -22.70 -8.67
CA ILE A 293 -26.93 -24.13 -9.03
C ILE A 293 -28.01 -24.92 -8.28
N ALA A 294 -28.40 -24.47 -7.08
CA ALA A 294 -29.41 -25.12 -6.25
C ALA A 294 -30.86 -24.72 -6.59
N SER A 295 -31.06 -23.67 -7.38
CA SER A 295 -32.35 -23.17 -7.86
C SER A 295 -32.68 -23.72 -9.24
#